data_b8ba44cb67faeb72847cbb06e94b1496
#
_entry.id   b8ba44cb67faeb72847cbb06e94b1496
#
_cell.length_a   1.000
_cell.length_b   1.000
_cell.length_c   1.000
_cell.angle_alpha   90.00
_cell.angle_beta   90.00
_cell.angle_gamma   90.00
#
_symmetry.space_group_name_H-M   'P 1'
#
loop_
_entity.id
_entity.type
_entity.pdbx_description
1 polymer ?
#
loop_
_entity_poly.entity_id
_entity_poly.type
_entity_poly.pdbx_seq_one_letter_code
_entity_poly.pdbx_strand_id
1 'polypeptide(L)'
;MSTQSDNVDWVATVGMRYGARSRRVVLTAAVVATSLTVSFTAGCTHRGRDDDRAPQHIPAPASPLTRPASPAHSTAGSPLAVKIDNAPAARPQTGLAAADVVYTEPVEGGLSRLLAVYATTLPTAVGPVRSARESDLELLRQFERPALAFSGAQHKLLPLIGRAPLRAESPGAAPAAYYRGLGKAAPHNLYLRPARLLSAAPGKRALTTGFGYGPAPSSGGTRTASRTVRYPAARFTFTWSAQRSRWLVAMDGTPTVTTDRVPVAPATVVVQYVRIRGSRYHDALGNHTPYTETVGSGSAEVLRDGRSFAASWSRPVATGGTTFTARDGRPLKFAAGQVWVVFAPAP
;
A
#
# COMPACT_ATOMS: atom_id res chain seq x y z
N MET A 1 7.71 32.01 -52.37
CA MET A 1 7.11 30.67 -52.36
C MET A 1 6.75 30.37 -50.92
N SER A 2 5.45 30.46 -50.66
CA SER A 2 4.82 30.29 -49.33
C SER A 2 4.49 28.86 -49.12
N THR A 3 4.84 28.28 -47.95
CA THR A 3 4.31 26.98 -47.49
C THR A 3 3.62 27.19 -46.15
N GLN A 4 2.36 27.01 -46.23
CA GLN A 4 1.31 27.12 -45.24
C GLN A 4 1.40 25.93 -44.22
N SER A 5 1.30 26.26 -42.95
CA SER A 5 1.22 25.26 -41.89
C SER A 5 -0.26 24.96 -41.61
N ASP A 6 -0.65 23.69 -41.78
CA ASP A 6 -1.99 23.23 -41.43
C ASP A 6 -2.08 22.93 -39.96
N ASN A 7 -2.85 23.71 -39.21
CA ASN A 7 -3.39 23.40 -37.89
C ASN A 7 -4.60 22.48 -38.04
N VAL A 8 -4.58 21.33 -37.44
CA VAL A 8 -5.73 20.44 -37.35
C VAL A 8 -6.29 20.51 -35.93
N ASP A 9 -7.36 21.29 -35.80
CA ASP A 9 -8.23 21.34 -34.62
C ASP A 9 -9.11 20.08 -34.57
N TRP A 10 -9.01 19.29 -33.49
CA TRP A 10 -9.95 18.22 -33.17
C TRP A 10 -10.92 18.69 -32.07
N VAL A 11 -12.05 19.26 -32.47
CA VAL A 11 -13.24 19.41 -31.64
C VAL A 11 -14.25 18.36 -32.08
N ALA A 12 -14.41 17.28 -31.33
CA ALA A 12 -15.48 16.29 -31.51
C ALA A 12 -16.57 16.53 -30.48
N THR A 13 -17.65 17.17 -30.90
CA THR A 13 -18.89 17.30 -30.13
C THR A 13 -19.68 15.99 -30.22
N VAL A 14 -19.83 15.25 -29.12
CA VAL A 14 -20.77 14.13 -29.03
C VAL A 14 -21.91 14.53 -28.12
N GLY A 15 -23.05 14.87 -28.74
CA GLY A 15 -24.33 15.10 -28.06
C GLY A 15 -25.00 13.78 -27.72
N MET A 16 -25.18 13.49 -26.42
CA MET A 16 -26.05 12.40 -25.95
C MET A 16 -27.35 12.96 -25.41
N ARG A 17 -28.44 12.59 -26.07
CA ARG A 17 -29.81 12.86 -25.62
C ARG A 17 -30.18 11.85 -24.55
N TYR A 18 -30.46 12.30 -23.32
CA TYR A 18 -31.07 11.49 -22.27
C TYR A 18 -32.58 11.63 -22.32
N GLY A 19 -33.27 10.54 -22.62
CA GLY A 19 -34.70 10.39 -22.45
C GLY A 19 -35.04 10.09 -21.00
N ALA A 20 -35.76 11.00 -20.35
CA ALA A 20 -36.28 10.81 -19.01
C ALA A 20 -37.55 9.91 -19.05
N ARG A 21 -37.54 8.78 -18.33
CA ARG A 21 -38.75 8.07 -17.92
C ARG A 21 -38.78 8.00 -16.39
N SER A 22 -39.60 8.88 -15.81
CA SER A 22 -39.98 8.88 -14.40
C SER A 22 -40.91 7.69 -14.09
N ARG A 23 -40.51 6.82 -13.16
CA ARG A 23 -41.45 5.96 -12.44
C ARG A 23 -41.45 6.35 -10.97
N ARG A 24 -42.55 6.95 -10.55
CA ARG A 24 -42.84 7.24 -9.14
C ARG A 24 -43.16 5.90 -8.45
N VAL A 25 -42.40 5.55 -7.44
CA VAL A 25 -42.72 4.51 -6.47
C VAL A 25 -43.11 5.19 -5.18
N VAL A 26 -44.37 5.01 -4.78
CA VAL A 26 -44.92 5.46 -3.49
C VAL A 26 -44.54 4.38 -2.47
N LEU A 27 -43.79 4.74 -1.44
CA LEU A 27 -43.52 3.88 -0.28
C LEU A 27 -44.27 4.47 0.93
N THR A 28 -45.31 3.75 1.37
CA THR A 28 -46.02 3.94 2.61
C THR A 28 -45.17 3.43 3.78
N ALA A 29 -44.86 4.32 4.72
CA ALA A 29 -44.20 3.97 5.97
C ALA A 29 -45.26 3.57 7.01
N ALA A 30 -45.13 2.36 7.56
CA ALA A 30 -45.87 1.92 8.76
C ALA A 30 -44.92 2.05 9.97
N VAL A 31 -45.31 2.89 10.90
CA VAL A 31 -44.65 3.03 12.21
C VAL A 31 -45.32 2.06 13.19
N VAL A 32 -44.55 1.13 13.75
CA VAL A 32 -44.98 0.34 14.93
C VAL A 32 -44.04 0.71 16.09
N ALA A 33 -44.61 1.40 17.05
CA ALA A 33 -44.00 1.69 18.36
C ALA A 33 -44.36 0.56 19.33
N THR A 34 -43.37 -0.12 19.88
CA THR A 34 -43.52 -1.00 21.04
C THR A 34 -42.59 -0.55 22.15
N SER A 35 -43.22 0.00 23.18
CA SER A 35 -42.63 0.34 24.47
C SER A 35 -42.54 -0.92 25.35
N LEU A 36 -41.37 -1.26 25.85
CA LEU A 36 -41.15 -2.22 26.92
C LEU A 36 -40.58 -1.50 28.13
N THR A 37 -41.43 -1.43 29.17
CA THR A 37 -41.07 -1.05 30.56
C THR A 37 -40.44 -2.24 31.27
N VAL A 38 -39.27 -2.06 31.87
CA VAL A 38 -38.67 -3.02 32.81
C VAL A 38 -38.59 -2.40 34.19
N SER A 39 -39.25 -3.05 35.13
CA SER A 39 -39.36 -2.70 36.53
C SER A 39 -38.10 -3.11 37.33
N PHE A 40 -37.63 -2.18 38.19
CA PHE A 40 -36.61 -2.46 39.22
C PHE A 40 -37.29 -3.09 40.43
N THR A 41 -36.75 -4.21 40.93
CA THR A 41 -37.03 -4.71 42.28
C THR A 41 -35.77 -4.64 43.12
N ALA A 42 -35.88 -3.87 44.20
CA ALA A 42 -34.94 -3.83 45.29
C ALA A 42 -35.16 -5.02 46.22
N GLY A 43 -34.13 -5.65 46.72
CA GLY A 43 -34.17 -6.75 47.67
C GLY A 43 -33.09 -6.62 48.74
N CYS A 44 -33.54 -6.64 49.98
CA CYS A 44 -32.94 -6.22 51.23
C CYS A 44 -31.84 -7.13 51.82
N THR A 45 -30.95 -6.49 52.51
CA THR A 45 -30.22 -6.78 53.79
C THR A 45 -30.32 -8.16 54.40
N HIS A 46 -29.18 -8.74 54.78
CA HIS A 46 -29.06 -9.57 55.96
C HIS A 46 -27.81 -9.22 56.78
N ARG A 47 -28.08 -8.89 58.08
CA ARG A 47 -27.12 -8.78 59.21
C ARG A 47 -26.87 -10.16 59.82
N GLY A 48 -25.68 -10.40 60.27
CA GLY A 48 -25.37 -11.55 61.13
C GLY A 48 -23.89 -11.70 61.42
N ARG A 49 -23.50 -11.15 62.51
CA ARG A 49 -22.79 -11.59 63.73
C ARG A 49 -21.34 -12.03 63.63
N ASP A 50 -20.63 -11.33 64.46
CA ASP A 50 -19.36 -11.52 65.14
C ASP A 50 -18.83 -12.98 65.24
N ASP A 51 -17.55 -13.14 64.96
CA ASP A 51 -16.68 -14.01 65.76
C ASP A 51 -15.20 -13.57 65.64
N ASP A 52 -14.62 -13.39 66.81
CA ASP A 52 -13.23 -13.07 67.08
C ASP A 52 -12.26 -14.04 66.47
N ARG A 53 -11.33 -13.55 65.59
CA ARG A 53 -10.08 -14.26 65.33
C ARG A 53 -8.93 -13.29 65.07
N ALA A 54 -7.82 -13.53 65.81
CA ALA A 54 -6.61 -12.72 65.83
C ALA A 54 -6.05 -12.39 64.44
N PRO A 55 -5.35 -11.25 64.27
CA PRO A 55 -4.85 -10.81 62.97
C PRO A 55 -3.71 -11.72 62.47
N GLN A 56 -3.97 -12.45 61.42
CA GLN A 56 -2.91 -13.08 60.64
C GLN A 56 -2.19 -12.02 59.81
N HIS A 57 -0.87 -11.99 59.93
CA HIS A 57 0.01 -11.20 59.08
C HIS A 57 -0.26 -11.53 57.61
N ILE A 58 -0.86 -10.57 56.89
CA ILE A 58 -0.94 -10.59 55.47
C ILE A 58 0.41 -10.06 54.95
N PRO A 59 1.19 -10.80 54.15
CA PRO A 59 2.36 -10.25 53.48
C PRO A 59 1.91 -9.11 52.56
N ALA A 60 2.62 -8.00 52.62
CA ALA A 60 2.38 -6.85 51.71
C ALA A 60 2.38 -7.33 50.26
N PRO A 61 1.50 -6.82 49.38
CA PRO A 61 1.53 -7.16 47.97
C PRO A 61 2.90 -6.79 47.40
N ALA A 62 3.59 -7.74 46.80
CA ALA A 62 4.82 -7.51 46.09
C ALA A 62 4.59 -6.39 45.06
N SER A 63 5.42 -5.38 45.13
CA SER A 63 5.45 -4.28 44.12
C SER A 63 5.44 -4.93 42.75
N PRO A 64 4.64 -4.39 41.78
CA PRO A 64 4.65 -4.90 40.43
C PRO A 64 6.09 -4.81 39.91
N LEU A 65 6.65 -5.96 39.57
CA LEU A 65 7.92 -6.06 38.86
C LEU A 65 7.79 -5.12 37.66
N THR A 66 8.46 -4.00 37.70
CA THR A 66 8.62 -3.09 36.57
C THR A 66 9.25 -3.93 35.47
N ARG A 67 8.43 -4.35 34.54
CA ARG A 67 8.89 -4.99 33.30
C ARG A 67 9.93 -4.03 32.70
N PRO A 68 11.18 -4.46 32.49
CA PRO A 68 12.17 -3.58 31.91
C PRO A 68 11.57 -3.04 30.62
N ALA A 69 11.51 -1.72 30.50
CA ALA A 69 11.12 -1.07 29.25
C ALA A 69 12.01 -1.69 28.17
N SER A 70 11.38 -2.34 27.20
CA SER A 70 12.12 -2.82 26.02
C SER A 70 12.96 -1.67 25.52
N PRO A 71 14.28 -1.85 25.29
CA PRO A 71 15.11 -0.74 24.85
C PRO A 71 14.44 -0.10 23.67
N ALA A 72 14.24 1.22 23.71
CA ALA A 72 13.75 1.99 22.59
C ALA A 72 14.70 1.71 21.42
N HIS A 73 14.29 0.78 20.55
CA HIS A 73 15.09 0.46 19.39
C HIS A 73 15.12 1.72 18.55
N SER A 74 16.30 2.29 18.45
CA SER A 74 16.57 3.39 17.54
C SER A 74 16.09 2.97 16.16
N THR A 75 14.98 3.53 15.72
CA THR A 75 14.40 3.30 14.38
C THR A 75 15.06 4.19 13.33
N ALA A 76 16.16 4.81 13.68
CA ALA A 76 17.05 5.46 12.75
C ALA A 76 17.63 4.38 11.83
N GLY A 77 17.14 4.33 10.59
CA GLY A 77 17.58 3.36 9.59
C GLY A 77 16.49 2.47 8.99
N SER A 78 15.27 2.48 9.51
CA SER A 78 14.15 1.69 8.94
C SER A 78 13.25 2.52 8.02
N PRO A 79 12.87 2.04 6.84
CA PRO A 79 12.03 2.79 5.91
C PRO A 79 10.59 2.89 6.39
N LEU A 80 9.88 3.88 5.86
CA LEU A 80 8.43 4.00 5.98
C LEU A 80 7.77 3.33 4.76
N ALA A 81 6.96 2.33 4.99
CA ALA A 81 6.09 1.73 4.00
C ALA A 81 4.65 2.21 4.21
N VAL A 82 3.99 2.69 3.18
CA VAL A 82 2.60 3.18 3.26
C VAL A 82 1.73 2.40 2.29
N LYS A 83 0.67 1.79 2.81
CA LYS A 83 -0.33 1.14 1.96
C LYS A 83 -1.26 2.19 1.39
N ILE A 84 -1.23 2.38 0.07
CA ILE A 84 -1.94 3.44 -0.65
C ILE A 84 -3.10 2.84 -1.44
N ASP A 85 -4.23 3.51 -1.36
CA ASP A 85 -5.43 3.20 -2.13
C ASP A 85 -5.23 3.51 -3.61
N ASN A 86 -5.69 2.60 -4.47
CA ASN A 86 -5.62 2.79 -5.91
C ASN A 86 -6.98 2.63 -6.62
N ALA A 87 -8.08 2.66 -5.89
CA ALA A 87 -9.40 2.78 -6.50
C ALA A 87 -9.49 4.08 -7.32
N PRO A 88 -10.28 4.14 -8.40
CA PRO A 88 -10.45 5.37 -9.19
C PRO A 88 -10.80 6.60 -8.34
N ALA A 89 -11.67 6.45 -7.34
CA ALA A 89 -12.08 7.51 -6.43
C ALA A 89 -10.96 7.98 -5.47
N ALA A 90 -9.87 7.21 -5.34
CA ALA A 90 -8.72 7.57 -4.52
C ALA A 90 -7.69 8.45 -5.26
N ARG A 91 -7.82 8.57 -6.58
CA ARG A 91 -6.86 9.30 -7.42
C ARG A 91 -7.24 10.78 -7.56
N PRO A 92 -6.28 11.68 -7.74
CA PRO A 92 -4.83 11.48 -7.69
C PRO A 92 -4.32 11.18 -6.28
N GLN A 93 -3.23 10.41 -6.17
CA GLN A 93 -2.56 10.13 -4.90
C GLN A 93 -1.67 11.31 -4.48
N THR A 94 -1.40 11.40 -3.17
CA THR A 94 -0.50 12.39 -2.58
C THR A 94 0.83 11.74 -2.21
N GLY A 95 1.94 12.39 -2.52
CA GLY A 95 3.29 11.99 -2.11
C GLY A 95 3.87 10.78 -2.84
N LEU A 96 3.15 10.17 -3.80
CA LEU A 96 3.58 8.95 -4.48
C LEU A 96 4.85 9.14 -5.33
N ALA A 97 5.06 10.33 -5.89
CA ALA A 97 6.25 10.62 -6.70
C ALA A 97 7.55 10.66 -5.88
N ALA A 98 7.47 10.86 -4.56
CA ALA A 98 8.62 10.89 -3.65
C ALA A 98 9.03 9.50 -3.13
N ALA A 99 8.26 8.45 -3.41
CA ALA A 99 8.61 7.09 -2.99
C ALA A 99 9.87 6.60 -3.70
N ASP A 100 10.74 5.90 -2.97
CA ASP A 100 11.91 5.23 -3.54
C ASP A 100 11.51 3.97 -4.31
N VAL A 101 10.58 3.20 -3.75
CA VAL A 101 10.02 2.00 -4.38
C VAL A 101 8.50 2.00 -4.25
N VAL A 102 7.82 1.63 -5.33
CA VAL A 102 6.37 1.38 -5.33
C VAL A 102 6.13 -0.06 -5.76
N TYR A 103 5.55 -0.84 -4.88
CA TYR A 103 5.05 -2.18 -5.20
C TYR A 103 3.56 -2.09 -5.56
N THR A 104 3.17 -2.74 -6.63
CA THR A 104 1.78 -2.86 -7.08
C THR A 104 1.32 -4.29 -6.89
N GLU A 105 0.25 -4.47 -6.14
CA GLU A 105 -0.31 -5.77 -5.78
C GLU A 105 -1.78 -5.87 -6.20
N PRO A 106 -2.23 -7.03 -6.69
CA PRO A 106 -3.67 -7.28 -6.85
C PRO A 106 -4.33 -7.39 -5.48
N VAL A 107 -5.57 -6.92 -5.41
CA VAL A 107 -6.42 -7.05 -4.23
C VAL A 107 -7.80 -7.58 -4.65
N GLU A 108 -8.73 -7.64 -3.70
CA GLU A 108 -10.09 -8.13 -3.94
C GLU A 108 -10.77 -7.39 -5.10
N GLY A 109 -11.70 -8.05 -5.76
CA GLY A 109 -12.44 -7.51 -6.90
C GLY A 109 -11.59 -7.28 -8.15
N GLY A 110 -10.37 -7.86 -8.22
CA GLY A 110 -9.46 -7.66 -9.35
C GLY A 110 -8.85 -6.26 -9.42
N LEU A 111 -9.03 -5.46 -8.38
CA LEU A 111 -8.42 -4.15 -8.20
C LEU A 111 -6.94 -4.27 -7.81
N SER A 112 -6.30 -3.14 -7.56
CA SER A 112 -4.92 -3.08 -7.08
C SER A 112 -4.78 -2.13 -5.90
N ARG A 113 -3.71 -2.35 -5.12
CA ARG A 113 -3.19 -1.39 -4.14
C ARG A 113 -1.71 -1.16 -4.35
N LEU A 114 -1.24 -0.04 -3.85
CA LEU A 114 0.16 0.30 -3.90
C LEU A 114 0.76 0.19 -2.49
N LEU A 115 1.98 -0.33 -2.39
CA LEU A 115 2.79 -0.24 -1.18
C LEU A 115 3.98 0.65 -1.53
N ALA A 116 3.96 1.90 -1.09
CA ALA A 116 5.00 2.88 -1.37
C ALA A 116 6.00 2.93 -0.22
N VAL A 117 7.30 2.82 -0.53
CA VAL A 117 8.39 2.79 0.44
C VAL A 117 9.20 4.06 0.32
N TYR A 118 9.40 4.72 1.46
CA TYR A 118 10.10 5.99 1.61
C TYR A 118 11.30 5.82 2.52
N ALA A 119 12.48 6.17 2.04
CA ALA A 119 13.73 6.14 2.79
C ALA A 119 14.60 7.36 2.51
N THR A 120 14.64 7.87 1.29
CA THR A 120 15.51 9.01 0.93
C THR A 120 14.80 10.35 1.11
N THR A 121 13.49 10.38 0.96
CA THR A 121 12.66 11.59 1.07
C THR A 121 11.36 11.27 1.78
N LEU A 122 11.00 12.07 2.78
CA LEU A 122 9.69 12.03 3.42
C LEU A 122 8.87 13.21 2.90
N PRO A 123 7.80 12.98 2.11
CA PRO A 123 6.91 14.05 1.71
C PRO A 123 6.08 14.57 2.89
N THR A 124 5.51 15.75 2.78
CA THR A 124 4.68 16.36 3.84
C THR A 124 3.41 15.55 4.13
N ALA A 125 2.86 14.89 3.11
CA ALA A 125 1.70 14.03 3.20
C ALA A 125 1.79 12.86 2.23
N VAL A 126 1.15 11.72 2.60
CA VAL A 126 1.02 10.51 1.76
C VAL A 126 -0.40 9.98 1.84
N GLY A 127 -0.94 9.58 0.70
CA GLY A 127 -2.21 8.89 0.68
C GLY A 127 -2.98 8.96 -0.65
N PRO A 128 -4.26 8.54 -0.65
CA PRO A 128 -5.02 8.04 0.51
C PRO A 128 -4.47 6.72 1.05
N VAL A 129 -4.38 6.62 2.38
CA VAL A 129 -3.91 5.40 3.06
C VAL A 129 -5.03 4.36 3.08
N ARG A 130 -4.67 3.08 2.89
CA ARG A 130 -5.63 1.99 2.79
C ARG A 130 -5.21 0.78 3.63
N SER A 131 -6.08 -0.24 3.67
CA SER A 131 -5.88 -1.43 4.51
C SER A 131 -4.73 -2.30 4.02
N ALA A 132 -3.94 -2.81 4.97
CA ALA A 132 -2.91 -3.80 4.74
C ALA A 132 -3.50 -5.15 4.32
N ARG A 133 -2.67 -5.97 3.67
CA ARG A 133 -2.96 -7.34 3.24
C ARG A 133 -1.91 -8.30 3.78
N GLU A 134 -2.20 -9.60 3.75
CA GLU A 134 -1.28 -10.64 4.25
C GLU A 134 0.06 -10.61 3.52
N SER A 135 0.06 -10.39 2.21
CA SER A 135 1.27 -10.28 1.37
C SER A 135 2.24 -9.20 1.85
N ASP A 136 1.73 -8.09 2.41
CA ASP A 136 2.58 -7.02 2.93
C ASP A 136 3.54 -7.52 4.01
N LEU A 137 3.10 -8.47 4.84
CA LEU A 137 3.89 -8.98 5.95
C LEU A 137 5.12 -9.75 5.47
N GLU A 138 4.99 -10.58 4.42
CA GLU A 138 6.12 -11.29 3.84
C GLU A 138 7.02 -10.33 3.05
N LEU A 139 6.45 -9.47 2.23
CA LEU A 139 7.19 -8.51 1.42
C LEU A 139 8.06 -7.58 2.28
N LEU A 140 7.52 -7.09 3.38
CA LEU A 140 8.20 -6.13 4.26
C LEU A 140 9.32 -6.74 5.11
N ARG A 141 9.40 -8.06 5.23
CA ARG A 141 10.49 -8.72 5.95
C ARG A 141 11.87 -8.49 5.34
N GLN A 142 11.95 -8.04 4.08
CA GLN A 142 13.23 -7.65 3.46
C GLN A 142 13.84 -6.38 4.10
N PHE A 143 13.05 -5.62 4.85
CA PHE A 143 13.50 -4.44 5.57
C PHE A 143 13.67 -4.73 7.06
N GLU A 144 14.63 -4.09 7.70
CA GLU A 144 14.82 -4.20 9.14
C GLU A 144 13.79 -3.36 9.88
N ARG A 145 12.75 -4.02 10.44
CA ARG A 145 11.64 -3.42 11.21
C ARG A 145 11.04 -2.15 10.60
N PRO A 146 10.56 -2.17 9.35
CA PRO A 146 10.00 -1.00 8.70
C PRO A 146 8.77 -0.50 9.46
N ALA A 147 8.48 0.81 9.35
CA ALA A 147 7.19 1.35 9.77
C ALA A 147 6.17 1.06 8.68
N LEU A 148 5.11 0.31 8.98
CA LEU A 148 3.99 0.10 8.07
C LEU A 148 2.83 1.01 8.47
N ALA A 149 2.57 2.02 7.64
CA ALA A 149 1.40 2.88 7.76
C ALA A 149 0.23 2.32 6.92
N PHE A 150 -0.90 2.08 7.57
CA PHE A 150 -2.09 1.49 6.96
C PHE A 150 -3.37 1.95 7.68
N SER A 151 -4.51 1.94 6.99
CA SER A 151 -5.78 2.41 7.56
C SER A 151 -6.48 1.39 8.46
N GLY A 152 -6.08 0.16 8.43
CA GLY A 152 -6.67 -1.00 9.10
C GLY A 152 -6.36 -2.28 8.33
N ALA A 153 -6.93 -3.39 8.75
CA ALA A 153 -6.82 -4.68 8.07
C ALA A 153 -8.07 -5.52 8.40
N GLN A 154 -8.21 -6.66 7.74
CA GLN A 154 -9.18 -7.66 8.15
C GLN A 154 -8.89 -8.08 9.59
N HIS A 155 -9.95 -8.21 10.42
CA HIS A 155 -9.83 -8.39 11.87
C HIS A 155 -8.88 -9.54 12.27
N LYS A 156 -8.98 -10.71 11.59
CA LYS A 156 -8.12 -11.87 11.86
C LYS A 156 -6.66 -11.66 11.45
N LEU A 157 -6.35 -10.66 10.62
CA LEU A 157 -4.99 -10.31 10.20
C LEU A 157 -4.30 -9.37 11.20
N LEU A 158 -5.04 -8.58 11.97
CA LEU A 158 -4.48 -7.61 12.94
C LEU A 158 -3.51 -8.25 13.95
N PRO A 159 -3.81 -9.43 14.57
CA PRO A 159 -2.87 -10.09 15.46
C PRO A 159 -1.56 -10.53 14.77
N LEU A 160 -1.59 -10.88 13.48
CA LEU A 160 -0.39 -11.23 12.72
C LEU A 160 0.45 -9.99 12.44
N ILE A 161 -0.18 -8.87 12.08
CA ILE A 161 0.48 -7.57 11.92
C ILE A 161 1.19 -7.17 13.22
N GLY A 162 0.50 -7.31 14.36
CA GLY A 162 1.07 -6.96 15.68
C GLY A 162 2.28 -7.82 16.10
N ARG A 163 2.40 -9.05 15.58
CA ARG A 163 3.54 -9.95 15.83
C ARG A 163 4.63 -9.90 14.75
N ALA A 164 4.35 -9.26 13.62
CA ALA A 164 5.30 -9.17 12.52
C ALA A 164 6.52 -8.30 12.91
N PRO A 165 7.71 -8.52 12.34
CA PRO A 165 8.91 -7.74 12.62
C PRO A 165 8.85 -6.36 11.93
N LEU A 166 7.82 -5.58 12.24
CA LEU A 166 7.57 -4.23 11.74
C LEU A 166 6.95 -3.36 12.84
N ARG A 167 6.88 -2.06 12.63
CA ARG A 167 6.08 -1.15 13.45
C ARG A 167 4.75 -0.93 12.77
N ALA A 168 3.69 -1.37 13.42
CA ALA A 168 2.33 -1.25 12.92
C ALA A 168 1.77 0.14 13.23
N GLU A 169 1.79 1.04 12.27
CA GLU A 169 1.38 2.44 12.41
C GLU A 169 -0.03 2.62 11.81
N SER A 170 -1.05 2.29 12.57
CA SER A 170 -2.44 2.51 12.21
C SER A 170 -2.97 3.83 12.81
N PRO A 171 -4.14 4.35 12.37
CA PRO A 171 -4.79 5.49 13.04
C PRO A 171 -5.04 5.29 14.53
N GLY A 172 -5.25 4.05 14.97
CA GLY A 172 -5.39 3.74 16.41
C GLY A 172 -4.05 3.75 17.14
N ALA A 173 -2.94 3.36 16.49
CA ALA A 173 -1.61 3.35 17.11
C ALA A 173 -0.93 4.72 17.08
N ALA A 174 -1.16 5.51 16.04
CA ALA A 174 -0.52 6.81 15.81
C ALA A 174 -1.54 7.88 15.35
N PRO A 175 -2.56 8.22 16.15
CA PRO A 175 -3.67 9.08 15.70
C PRO A 175 -3.21 10.46 15.23
N ALA A 176 -2.16 11.04 15.83
CA ALA A 176 -1.62 12.35 15.46
C ALA A 176 -0.97 12.38 14.07
N ALA A 177 -0.61 11.20 13.51
CA ALA A 177 -0.01 11.10 12.19
C ALA A 177 -1.04 11.11 11.07
N TYR A 178 -2.32 10.88 11.36
CA TYR A 178 -3.38 10.74 10.35
C TYR A 178 -4.35 11.90 10.35
N TYR A 179 -4.95 12.15 9.19
CA TYR A 179 -6.04 13.11 9.04
C TYR A 179 -6.94 12.74 7.87
N ARG A 180 -8.18 13.22 7.90
CA ARG A 180 -9.09 13.13 6.75
C ARG A 180 -8.94 14.39 5.90
N GLY A 181 -8.62 14.18 4.61
CA GLY A 181 -8.58 15.27 3.63
C GLY A 181 -9.97 15.62 3.11
N LEU A 182 -10.10 16.82 2.61
CA LEU A 182 -11.28 17.30 1.90
C LEU A 182 -11.21 16.90 0.42
N GLY A 183 -12.32 16.93 -0.30
CA GLY A 183 -12.40 16.72 -1.76
C GLY A 183 -12.53 15.26 -2.21
N LYS A 184 -12.42 14.28 -1.29
CA LYS A 184 -12.75 12.88 -1.56
C LYS A 184 -13.64 12.31 -0.47
N ALA A 185 -14.57 11.44 -0.84
CA ALA A 185 -15.41 10.76 0.14
C ALA A 185 -14.60 9.68 0.90
N ALA A 186 -15.02 9.41 2.14
CA ALA A 186 -14.55 8.21 2.83
C ALA A 186 -14.96 6.95 2.03
N PRO A 187 -14.12 5.92 1.98
CA PRO A 187 -12.88 5.72 2.69
C PRO A 187 -11.62 6.24 1.96
N HIS A 188 -11.74 6.96 0.84
CA HIS A 188 -10.67 7.36 -0.07
C HIS A 188 -10.00 8.69 0.31
N ASN A 189 -10.08 9.11 1.56
CA ASN A 189 -9.64 10.43 2.04
C ASN A 189 -8.79 10.42 3.32
N LEU A 190 -8.24 9.26 3.71
CA LEU A 190 -7.34 9.18 4.86
C LEU A 190 -5.90 9.43 4.40
N TYR A 191 -5.21 10.37 5.04
CA TYR A 191 -3.84 10.75 4.71
C TYR A 191 -2.93 10.63 5.93
N LEU A 192 -1.64 10.41 5.67
CA LEU A 192 -0.56 10.33 6.64
C LEU A 192 0.32 11.58 6.56
N ARG A 193 0.79 12.07 7.71
CA ARG A 193 1.92 12.99 7.85
C ARG A 193 3.17 12.19 8.25
N PRO A 194 4.08 11.84 7.32
CA PRO A 194 5.26 11.01 7.60
C PRO A 194 6.13 11.51 8.74
N ALA A 195 6.31 12.84 8.84
CA ALA A 195 7.09 13.47 9.90
C ALA A 195 6.55 13.23 11.33
N ARG A 196 5.33 12.72 11.47
CA ARG A 196 4.76 12.30 12.77
C ARG A 196 5.13 10.85 13.14
N LEU A 197 5.69 10.08 12.21
CA LEU A 197 6.17 8.72 12.45
C LEU A 197 7.69 8.61 12.46
N LEU A 198 8.35 9.39 11.63
CA LEU A 198 9.80 9.43 11.48
C LEU A 198 10.27 10.89 11.55
N SER A 199 11.23 11.19 12.45
CA SER A 199 11.80 12.53 12.59
C SER A 199 12.65 12.98 11.39
N ALA A 200 13.22 12.00 10.66
CA ALA A 200 14.02 12.22 9.45
C ALA A 200 13.92 11.03 8.50
N ALA A 201 14.26 11.25 7.24
CA ALA A 201 14.41 10.19 6.24
C ALA A 201 15.61 9.30 6.59
N PRO A 202 15.44 7.96 6.67
CA PRO A 202 16.51 7.05 7.13
C PRO A 202 17.68 6.90 6.12
N GLY A 203 17.49 7.32 4.87
CA GLY A 203 18.51 7.24 3.84
C GLY A 203 18.52 5.91 3.06
N LYS A 204 19.27 5.88 1.97
CA LYS A 204 19.31 4.75 1.03
C LYS A 204 19.69 3.41 1.66
N ARG A 205 20.50 3.41 2.72
CA ARG A 205 20.92 2.18 3.41
C ARG A 205 19.75 1.39 4.02
N ALA A 206 18.64 2.06 4.29
CA ALA A 206 17.42 1.43 4.78
C ALA A 206 16.68 0.60 3.68
N LEU A 207 17.03 0.80 2.41
CA LEU A 207 16.44 0.07 1.28
C LEU A 207 17.17 -1.24 1.04
N THR A 208 16.92 -2.24 1.86
CA THR A 208 17.51 -3.59 1.76
C THR A 208 16.80 -4.47 0.72
N THR A 209 16.34 -3.86 -0.38
CA THR A 209 15.56 -4.50 -1.45
C THR A 209 16.34 -5.54 -2.26
N GLY A 210 17.67 -5.55 -2.17
CA GLY A 210 18.54 -6.37 -3.03
C GLY A 210 18.75 -5.80 -4.44
N PHE A 211 18.15 -4.63 -4.75
CA PHE A 211 18.29 -4.03 -6.08
C PHE A 211 19.70 -3.47 -6.29
N GLY A 212 20.35 -3.92 -7.34
CA GLY A 212 21.63 -3.35 -7.81
C GLY A 212 21.37 -2.14 -8.72
N TYR A 213 22.06 -1.03 -8.48
CA TYR A 213 22.01 0.16 -9.34
C TYR A 213 23.29 0.34 -10.13
N GLY A 214 23.19 0.84 -11.37
CA GLY A 214 24.35 1.09 -12.21
C GLY A 214 24.01 1.27 -13.69
N PRO A 215 25.05 1.25 -14.55
CA PRO A 215 24.85 1.42 -16.00
C PRO A 215 23.93 0.33 -16.58
N ALA A 216 23.29 0.63 -17.70
CA ALA A 216 22.53 -0.36 -18.47
C ALA A 216 23.47 -1.47 -18.99
N PRO A 217 22.96 -2.68 -19.21
CA PRO A 217 23.71 -3.68 -19.97
C PRO A 217 24.12 -3.12 -21.33
N SER A 218 25.35 -3.38 -21.75
CA SER A 218 25.91 -2.90 -23.03
C SER A 218 25.22 -3.54 -24.22
N SER A 219 24.63 -4.71 -24.03
CA SER A 219 23.92 -5.48 -25.04
C SER A 219 22.61 -6.05 -24.53
N GLY A 220 21.81 -6.59 -25.41
CA GLY A 220 20.50 -7.14 -25.10
C GLY A 220 19.42 -6.05 -24.86
N GLY A 221 18.26 -6.50 -24.44
CA GLY A 221 17.08 -5.68 -24.30
C GLY A 221 16.46 -5.26 -25.63
N THR A 222 15.16 -5.20 -25.69
CA THR A 222 14.37 -4.78 -26.84
C THR A 222 13.91 -3.35 -26.66
N ARG A 223 14.01 -2.50 -27.69
CA ARG A 223 13.40 -1.16 -27.65
C ARG A 223 11.91 -1.29 -27.36
N THR A 224 11.44 -0.57 -26.34
CA THR A 224 10.09 -0.68 -25.86
C THR A 224 9.55 0.72 -25.58
N ALA A 225 8.57 1.14 -26.37
CA ALA A 225 7.92 2.45 -26.18
C ALA A 225 6.91 2.41 -25.02
N SER A 226 6.25 1.28 -24.81
CA SER A 226 5.22 1.13 -23.79
C SER A 226 5.08 -0.30 -23.32
N ARG A 227 4.71 -0.49 -22.06
CA ARG A 227 4.37 -1.79 -21.47
C ARG A 227 3.10 -1.68 -20.64
N THR A 228 2.17 -2.58 -20.87
CA THR A 228 0.92 -2.64 -20.10
C THR A 228 0.84 -3.93 -19.31
N VAL A 229 0.52 -3.81 -18.01
CA VAL A 229 0.18 -4.93 -17.12
C VAL A 229 -1.29 -4.79 -16.72
N ARG A 230 -2.02 -5.91 -16.71
CA ARG A 230 -3.45 -5.95 -16.44
C ARG A 230 -3.75 -6.87 -15.27
N TYR A 231 -4.64 -6.42 -14.41
CA TYR A 231 -5.43 -7.23 -13.49
C TYR A 231 -6.88 -7.25 -13.97
N PRO A 232 -7.76 -8.10 -13.44
CA PRO A 232 -9.14 -8.18 -13.91
C PRO A 232 -9.88 -6.83 -13.94
N ALA A 233 -9.66 -5.94 -12.95
CA ALA A 233 -10.30 -4.64 -12.84
C ALA A 233 -9.30 -3.47 -12.67
N ALA A 234 -8.03 -3.65 -13.03
CA ALA A 234 -7.04 -2.58 -12.99
C ALA A 234 -5.98 -2.75 -14.08
N ARG A 235 -5.44 -1.64 -14.57
CA ARG A 235 -4.45 -1.63 -15.64
C ARG A 235 -3.39 -0.58 -15.39
N PHE A 236 -2.12 -0.97 -15.55
CA PHE A 236 -0.97 -0.08 -15.49
C PHE A 236 -0.28 -0.04 -16.85
N THR A 237 -0.09 1.15 -17.38
CA THR A 237 0.67 1.37 -18.61
C THR A 237 1.86 2.25 -18.31
N PHE A 238 3.04 1.79 -18.68
CA PHE A 238 4.31 2.49 -18.55
C PHE A 238 4.78 2.90 -19.94
N THR A 239 4.87 4.19 -20.19
CA THR A 239 5.27 4.74 -21.48
C THR A 239 6.62 5.45 -21.35
N TRP A 240 7.59 5.11 -22.19
CA TRP A 240 8.90 5.74 -22.15
C TRP A 240 8.83 7.19 -22.64
N SER A 241 9.37 8.10 -21.84
CA SER A 241 9.61 9.48 -22.22
C SER A 241 11.11 9.71 -22.36
N ALA A 242 11.59 9.84 -23.60
CA ALA A 242 13.00 10.12 -23.88
C ALA A 242 13.40 11.49 -23.29
N GLN A 243 12.50 12.50 -23.38
CA GLN A 243 12.75 13.83 -22.85
C GLN A 243 13.01 13.82 -21.33
N ARG A 244 12.31 12.93 -20.58
CA ARG A 244 12.45 12.81 -19.13
C ARG A 244 13.43 11.72 -18.71
N SER A 245 13.84 10.85 -19.64
CA SER A 245 14.57 9.60 -19.35
C SER A 245 13.88 8.79 -18.24
N ARG A 246 12.55 8.66 -18.33
CA ARG A 246 11.67 8.03 -17.32
C ARG A 246 10.49 7.34 -17.98
N TRP A 247 9.90 6.40 -17.25
CA TRP A 247 8.66 5.72 -17.62
C TRP A 247 7.47 6.44 -17.02
N LEU A 248 6.65 7.10 -17.85
CA LEU A 248 5.41 7.74 -17.41
C LEU A 248 4.38 6.65 -17.08
N VAL A 249 3.73 6.78 -15.93
CA VAL A 249 2.72 5.83 -15.46
C VAL A 249 1.33 6.32 -15.84
N ALA A 250 0.50 5.42 -16.39
CA ALA A 250 -0.93 5.62 -16.52
C ALA A 250 -1.67 4.47 -15.81
N MET A 251 -2.69 4.80 -15.05
CA MET A 251 -3.57 3.84 -14.36
C MET A 251 -4.96 3.89 -15.00
N ASP A 252 -5.44 2.74 -15.47
CA ASP A 252 -6.72 2.58 -16.16
C ASP A 252 -6.91 3.53 -17.36
N GLY A 253 -5.80 3.86 -18.03
CA GLY A 253 -5.77 4.76 -19.19
C GLY A 253 -5.58 6.25 -18.87
N THR A 254 -5.61 6.62 -17.57
CA THR A 254 -5.41 8.00 -17.13
C THR A 254 -3.95 8.23 -16.72
N PRO A 255 -3.25 9.24 -17.26
CA PRO A 255 -1.91 9.62 -16.80
C PRO A 255 -1.90 9.87 -15.29
N THR A 256 -0.92 9.27 -14.60
CA THR A 256 -0.81 9.39 -13.15
C THR A 256 -0.01 10.62 -12.77
N VAL A 257 -0.67 11.56 -12.12
CA VAL A 257 -0.07 12.71 -11.46
C VAL A 257 -0.43 12.68 -9.98
N THR A 258 0.39 13.29 -9.16
CA THR A 258 0.10 13.47 -7.73
C THR A 258 -0.79 14.70 -7.50
N THR A 259 -1.31 14.89 -6.29
CA THR A 259 -2.17 16.06 -5.95
C THR A 259 -1.47 17.40 -6.18
N ASP A 260 -0.15 17.45 -6.09
CA ASP A 260 0.70 18.60 -6.43
C ASP A 260 1.10 18.64 -7.92
N ARG A 261 0.40 17.88 -8.76
CA ARG A 261 0.55 17.80 -10.21
C ARG A 261 1.91 17.32 -10.71
N VAL A 262 2.67 16.63 -9.88
CA VAL A 262 3.92 15.99 -10.29
C VAL A 262 3.60 14.67 -11.00
N PRO A 263 4.06 14.46 -12.24
CA PRO A 263 3.92 13.18 -12.93
C PRO A 263 4.66 12.08 -12.19
N VAL A 264 4.03 10.92 -12.02
CA VAL A 264 4.70 9.72 -11.51
C VAL A 264 5.50 9.09 -12.64
N ALA A 265 6.82 9.07 -12.47
CA ALA A 265 7.75 8.72 -13.55
C ALA A 265 8.98 7.96 -13.02
N PRO A 266 8.87 6.64 -12.72
CA PRO A 266 9.99 5.82 -12.28
C PRO A 266 11.12 5.74 -13.31
N ALA A 267 12.35 5.56 -12.81
CA ALA A 267 13.53 5.32 -13.63
C ALA A 267 13.57 3.88 -14.15
N THR A 268 13.08 2.95 -13.33
CA THR A 268 13.01 1.52 -13.64
C THR A 268 11.64 0.99 -13.30
N VAL A 269 11.09 0.17 -14.20
CA VAL A 269 9.87 -0.61 -13.94
C VAL A 269 10.21 -2.08 -14.01
N VAL A 270 9.74 -2.86 -13.06
CA VAL A 270 9.88 -4.30 -13.03
C VAL A 270 8.49 -4.92 -13.10
N VAL A 271 8.24 -5.74 -14.12
CA VAL A 271 7.12 -6.67 -14.11
C VAL A 271 7.65 -7.99 -13.56
N GLN A 272 7.33 -8.27 -12.32
CA GLN A 272 7.77 -9.49 -11.64
C GLN A 272 6.66 -10.53 -11.68
N TYR A 273 6.88 -11.62 -12.39
CA TYR A 273 5.92 -12.70 -12.48
C TYR A 273 6.03 -13.60 -11.26
N VAL A 274 4.92 -13.68 -10.52
CA VAL A 274 4.84 -14.38 -9.24
C VAL A 274 3.60 -15.25 -9.18
N ARG A 275 3.61 -16.24 -8.30
CA ARG A 275 2.39 -16.98 -7.98
C ARG A 275 1.46 -16.10 -7.13
N ILE A 276 0.20 -15.99 -7.59
CA ILE A 276 -0.86 -15.32 -6.86
C ILE A 276 -1.93 -16.36 -6.55
N ARG A 277 -2.22 -16.56 -5.27
CA ARG A 277 -3.22 -17.53 -4.80
C ARG A 277 -4.24 -16.88 -3.89
N GLY A 278 -5.33 -17.57 -3.58
CA GLY A 278 -6.26 -17.13 -2.55
C GLY A 278 -5.61 -17.17 -1.17
N SER A 279 -5.74 -16.11 -0.40
CA SER A 279 -5.47 -16.09 1.03
C SER A 279 -6.65 -16.73 1.79
N ARG A 280 -6.43 -17.15 3.03
CA ARG A 280 -7.51 -17.53 3.96
C ARG A 280 -8.34 -16.35 4.48
N TYR A 281 -7.95 -15.13 4.14
CA TYR A 281 -8.65 -13.91 4.52
C TYR A 281 -9.57 -13.44 3.41
N HIS A 282 -10.64 -12.75 3.81
CA HIS A 282 -11.68 -12.23 2.92
C HIS A 282 -11.91 -10.75 3.21
N ASP A 283 -12.44 -10.02 2.24
CA ASP A 283 -12.95 -8.67 2.48
C ASP A 283 -14.32 -8.71 3.19
N ALA A 284 -14.91 -7.55 3.44
CA ALA A 284 -16.24 -7.43 4.07
C ALA A 284 -17.38 -8.01 3.22
N LEU A 285 -17.14 -8.21 1.91
CA LEU A 285 -18.10 -8.80 0.97
C LEU A 285 -17.88 -10.30 0.78
N GLY A 286 -16.92 -10.92 1.48
CA GLY A 286 -16.59 -12.34 1.39
C GLY A 286 -15.66 -12.70 0.23
N ASN A 287 -15.13 -11.73 -0.54
CA ASN A 287 -14.18 -12.02 -1.60
C ASN A 287 -12.83 -12.43 -1.02
N HIS A 288 -12.25 -13.52 -1.52
CA HIS A 288 -10.90 -13.91 -1.14
C HIS A 288 -9.88 -12.82 -1.44
N THR A 289 -9.06 -12.48 -0.45
CA THR A 289 -7.90 -11.62 -0.64
C THR A 289 -6.85 -12.38 -1.45
N PRO A 290 -6.33 -11.83 -2.57
CA PRO A 290 -5.16 -12.42 -3.21
C PRO A 290 -3.95 -12.40 -2.29
N TYR A 291 -3.16 -13.47 -2.30
CA TYR A 291 -1.86 -13.55 -1.67
C TYR A 291 -0.79 -13.60 -2.75
N THR A 292 0.07 -12.61 -2.77
CA THR A 292 1.20 -12.48 -3.69
C THR A 292 2.44 -13.11 -3.06
N GLU A 293 2.93 -14.22 -3.63
CA GLU A 293 4.12 -14.90 -3.15
C GLU A 293 5.37 -14.17 -3.65
N THR A 294 6.10 -13.54 -2.73
CA THR A 294 7.29 -12.72 -3.05
C THR A 294 8.60 -13.41 -2.69
N VAL A 295 8.55 -14.57 -2.05
CA VAL A 295 9.69 -15.45 -1.74
C VAL A 295 9.74 -16.57 -2.78
N GLY A 296 10.92 -16.88 -3.29
CA GLY A 296 11.13 -17.88 -4.33
C GLY A 296 11.93 -17.33 -5.50
N SER A 297 11.59 -17.76 -6.69
CA SER A 297 12.23 -17.34 -7.95
C SER A 297 11.24 -17.42 -9.10
N GLY A 298 11.53 -16.72 -10.19
CA GLY A 298 10.70 -16.74 -11.38
C GLY A 298 11.25 -15.82 -12.47
N SER A 299 10.44 -15.60 -13.51
CA SER A 299 10.77 -14.68 -14.58
C SER A 299 10.36 -13.24 -14.22
N ALA A 300 11.06 -12.28 -14.83
CA ALA A 300 10.74 -10.87 -14.74
C ALA A 300 11.03 -10.16 -16.07
N GLU A 301 10.43 -9.01 -16.24
CA GLU A 301 10.75 -8.06 -17.29
C GLU A 301 11.15 -6.73 -16.64
N VAL A 302 12.34 -6.24 -16.96
CA VAL A 302 12.88 -4.99 -16.41
C VAL A 302 12.91 -3.93 -17.50
N LEU A 303 12.18 -2.85 -17.30
CA LEU A 303 12.11 -1.69 -18.18
C LEU A 303 13.04 -0.60 -17.66
N ARG A 304 14.04 -0.22 -18.45
CA ARG A 304 14.92 0.91 -18.17
C ARG A 304 15.44 1.51 -19.48
N ASP A 305 15.67 2.79 -19.49
CA ASP A 305 16.29 3.53 -20.61
C ASP A 305 15.60 3.26 -21.98
N GLY A 306 14.25 3.16 -21.98
CA GLY A 306 13.45 2.89 -23.18
C GLY A 306 13.59 1.48 -23.74
N ARG A 307 14.10 0.54 -22.94
CA ARG A 307 14.28 -0.86 -23.34
C ARG A 307 13.68 -1.80 -22.31
N SER A 308 13.28 -2.97 -22.76
CA SER A 308 12.82 -4.09 -21.93
C SER A 308 13.89 -5.18 -21.94
N PHE A 309 14.23 -5.69 -20.77
CA PHE A 309 15.17 -6.77 -20.54
C PHE A 309 14.45 -7.94 -19.88
N ALA A 310 14.47 -9.11 -20.51
CA ALA A 310 14.04 -10.33 -19.85
C ALA A 310 15.06 -10.71 -18.77
N ALA A 311 14.54 -11.08 -17.60
CA ALA A 311 15.34 -11.40 -16.42
C ALA A 311 14.73 -12.57 -15.64
N SER A 312 15.54 -13.18 -14.78
CA SER A 312 15.07 -14.01 -13.67
C SER A 312 15.17 -13.22 -12.37
N TRP A 313 14.20 -13.40 -11.48
CA TRP A 313 14.27 -12.87 -10.13
C TRP A 313 14.48 -13.99 -9.11
N SER A 314 15.15 -13.69 -8.01
CA SER A 314 15.35 -14.62 -6.89
C SER A 314 15.30 -13.89 -5.56
N ARG A 315 14.49 -14.41 -4.64
CA ARG A 315 14.40 -14.04 -3.22
C ARG A 315 14.21 -15.31 -2.40
N PRO A 316 15.29 -16.01 -2.06
CA PRO A 316 15.20 -17.36 -1.46
C PRO A 316 14.63 -17.36 -0.04
N VAL A 317 14.74 -16.25 0.68
CA VAL A 317 14.23 -16.09 2.05
C VAL A 317 13.53 -14.75 2.23
N ALA A 318 12.51 -14.70 3.08
CA ALA A 318 11.71 -13.50 3.28
C ALA A 318 12.51 -12.31 3.85
N THR A 319 13.58 -12.56 4.60
CA THR A 319 14.47 -11.52 5.16
C THR A 319 15.51 -11.00 4.16
N GLY A 320 15.66 -11.68 3.00
CA GLY A 320 16.56 -11.25 1.93
C GLY A 320 15.86 -10.30 0.95
N GLY A 321 16.65 -9.50 0.25
CA GLY A 321 16.18 -8.71 -0.87
C GLY A 321 16.02 -9.55 -2.15
N THR A 322 15.41 -8.96 -3.17
CA THR A 322 15.20 -9.60 -4.47
C THR A 322 16.34 -9.23 -5.43
N THR A 323 16.99 -10.21 -6.01
CA THR A 323 17.98 -10.02 -7.06
C THR A 323 17.38 -10.28 -8.44
N PHE A 324 17.91 -9.60 -9.45
CA PHE A 324 17.51 -9.75 -10.84
C PHE A 324 18.73 -10.09 -11.70
N THR A 325 18.61 -11.13 -12.51
CA THR A 325 19.67 -11.65 -13.35
C THR A 325 19.22 -11.65 -14.82
N ALA A 326 20.00 -11.05 -15.69
CA ALA A 326 19.74 -11.04 -17.12
C ALA A 326 19.95 -12.45 -17.73
N ARG A 327 19.53 -12.65 -18.98
CA ARG A 327 19.64 -13.96 -19.66
C ARG A 327 21.08 -14.46 -19.78
N ASP A 328 22.06 -13.58 -19.77
CA ASP A 328 23.49 -13.91 -19.80
C ASP A 328 24.09 -14.30 -18.44
N GLY A 329 23.26 -14.40 -17.41
CA GLY A 329 23.66 -14.74 -16.04
C GLY A 329 24.23 -13.56 -15.23
N ARG A 330 24.35 -12.37 -15.81
CA ARG A 330 24.88 -11.20 -15.11
C ARG A 330 23.79 -10.50 -14.29
N PRO A 331 24.14 -9.87 -13.14
CA PRO A 331 23.20 -9.06 -12.38
C PRO A 331 22.64 -7.92 -13.24
N LEU A 332 21.31 -7.83 -13.33
CA LEU A 332 20.63 -6.76 -14.05
C LEU A 332 20.46 -5.54 -13.13
N LYS A 333 21.25 -4.50 -13.40
CA LYS A 333 21.25 -3.27 -12.62
C LYS A 333 20.14 -2.32 -13.06
N PHE A 334 19.58 -1.60 -12.11
CA PHE A 334 18.52 -0.61 -12.28
C PHE A 334 19.11 0.78 -12.55
N ALA A 335 18.35 1.63 -13.23
CA ALA A 335 18.65 3.05 -13.35
C ALA A 335 18.38 3.75 -12.00
N ALA A 336 19.19 4.75 -11.67
CA ALA A 336 19.03 5.51 -10.44
C ALA A 336 17.71 6.30 -10.43
N GLY A 337 16.99 6.26 -9.30
CA GLY A 337 15.71 6.93 -9.09
C GLY A 337 14.64 5.96 -8.61
N GLN A 338 13.38 6.38 -8.65
CA GLN A 338 12.25 5.56 -8.23
C GLN A 338 12.18 4.26 -9.02
N VAL A 339 11.92 3.17 -8.31
CA VAL A 339 11.65 1.85 -8.90
C VAL A 339 10.16 1.51 -8.70
N TRP A 340 9.53 1.02 -9.75
CA TRP A 340 8.16 0.51 -9.70
C TRP A 340 8.15 -0.99 -9.97
N VAL A 341 7.72 -1.78 -9.01
CA VAL A 341 7.58 -3.24 -9.13
C VAL A 341 6.10 -3.59 -9.24
N VAL A 342 5.71 -4.23 -10.34
CA VAL A 342 4.35 -4.74 -10.56
C VAL A 342 4.38 -6.25 -10.44
N PHE A 343 3.69 -6.79 -9.44
CA PHE A 343 3.52 -8.23 -9.31
C PHE A 343 2.43 -8.71 -10.27
N ALA A 344 2.81 -9.45 -11.28
CA ALA A 344 1.92 -10.03 -12.27
C ALA A 344 1.77 -11.55 -12.03
N PRO A 345 0.60 -12.16 -12.36
CA PRO A 345 0.48 -13.60 -12.34
C PRO A 345 1.55 -14.24 -13.25
N ALA A 346 2.15 -15.32 -12.77
CA ALA A 346 3.02 -16.14 -13.62
C ALA A 346 2.21 -16.66 -14.82
N PRO A 347 2.78 -16.66 -16.03
CA PRO A 347 2.13 -17.20 -17.23
C PRO A 347 1.89 -18.70 -17.14
#